data_64d38d05e655ac3b1a2ee24f86615745
#
_entry.id   64d38d05e655ac3b1a2ee24f86615745
#
_cell.length_a   1.000
_cell.length_b   1.000
_cell.length_c   1.000
_cell.angle_alpha   90.00
_cell.angle_beta   90.00
_cell.angle_gamma   90.00
#
_symmetry.space_group_name_H-M   'P 1'
#
loop_
_entity.id
_entity.type
_entity.pdbx_description
1 polymer ?
#
loop_
_entity_poly.entity_id
_entity_poly.type
_entity_poly.pdbx_seq_one_letter_code
_entity_poly.pdbx_strand_id
1 'polypeptide(L)'
;MKAVILCGGLGTRFSEETKFKPKPMIKIGKFPILFHIMKIYEKHGINEFILALGYKGNVVRNFFNKENLIKLNNSYYKYIGKKKEPLKWNIQFCFSGLKTMTGGRLLRLKKYLKKEENFLLTYGDGLANVDINKLIKFHIKQKKIGTVTAVIPSARFGAIKLNGYNVSKFSEKPQSGEGWINGGFFIFKNEIFDF
;
A
#
# COMPACT_ATOMS: atom_id res chain seq x y z
N MET A 1 -4.05 -6.30 14.67
CA MET A 1 -4.48 -5.49 13.49
C MET A 1 -3.68 -5.92 12.29
N LYS A 2 -4.33 -6.19 11.16
CA LYS A 2 -3.68 -6.63 9.92
C LYS A 2 -3.53 -5.49 8.93
N ALA A 3 -2.47 -5.53 8.13
CA ALA A 3 -2.28 -4.63 7.00
C ALA A 3 -2.55 -5.36 5.68
N VAL A 4 -3.51 -4.86 4.92
CA VAL A 4 -3.81 -5.29 3.55
C VAL A 4 -2.97 -4.48 2.57
N ILE A 5 -2.24 -5.15 1.68
CA ILE A 5 -1.46 -4.49 0.63
C ILE A 5 -1.99 -4.94 -0.73
N LEU A 6 -2.43 -3.98 -1.55
CA LEU A 6 -2.99 -4.22 -2.88
C LEU A 6 -1.88 -4.42 -3.91
N CYS A 7 -1.61 -5.67 -4.28
CA CYS A 7 -0.53 -6.06 -5.19
C CYS A 7 -1.01 -6.55 -6.57
N GLY A 8 -2.30 -6.39 -6.89
CA GLY A 8 -2.91 -7.07 -8.03
C GLY A 8 -3.19 -6.21 -9.26
N GLY A 9 -2.80 -4.93 -9.29
CA GLY A 9 -3.03 -4.02 -10.41
C GLY A 9 -2.24 -4.38 -11.66
N LEU A 10 -2.79 -4.10 -12.87
CA LEU A 10 -2.16 -4.38 -14.16
C LEU A 10 -0.93 -3.49 -14.43
N GLY A 11 -0.82 -2.33 -13.79
CA GLY A 11 0.34 -1.44 -13.93
C GLY A 11 0.48 -0.75 -15.29
N THR A 12 -0.60 -0.57 -16.05
CA THR A 12 -0.62 -0.12 -17.45
C THR A 12 0.11 1.19 -17.74
N ARG A 13 0.29 2.06 -16.74
CA ARG A 13 1.01 3.36 -16.89
C ARG A 13 2.56 3.23 -16.95
N PHE A 14 3.12 2.06 -16.61
CA PHE A 14 4.57 1.78 -16.60
C PHE A 14 4.84 0.55 -17.48
N SER A 15 4.66 0.70 -18.81
CA SER A 15 4.59 -0.43 -19.74
C SER A 15 5.88 -1.25 -19.85
N GLU A 16 7.05 -0.63 -19.76
CA GLU A 16 8.32 -1.35 -19.98
C GLU A 16 8.71 -2.27 -18.82
N GLU A 17 8.74 -1.76 -17.59
CA GLU A 17 9.10 -2.54 -16.40
C GLU A 17 8.00 -3.54 -15.99
N THR A 18 6.73 -3.18 -16.20
CA THR A 18 5.60 -4.01 -15.78
C THR A 18 5.29 -5.17 -16.72
N LYS A 19 5.89 -5.21 -17.92
CA LYS A 19 5.84 -6.39 -18.81
C LYS A 19 6.35 -7.67 -18.11
N PHE A 20 7.33 -7.57 -17.22
CA PHE A 20 7.98 -8.74 -16.62
C PHE A 20 7.63 -8.95 -15.15
N LYS A 21 7.29 -7.91 -14.41
CA LYS A 21 6.96 -7.98 -12.96
C LYS A 21 5.87 -6.97 -12.59
N PRO A 22 5.04 -7.26 -11.56
CA PRO A 22 4.04 -6.30 -11.11
C PRO A 22 4.73 -5.13 -10.41
N LYS A 23 4.11 -3.93 -10.41
CA LYS A 23 4.68 -2.70 -9.81
C LYS A 23 5.23 -2.88 -8.40
N PRO A 24 4.55 -3.58 -7.47
CA PRO A 24 5.09 -3.80 -6.12
C PRO A 24 6.44 -4.50 -6.08
N MET A 25 6.82 -5.17 -7.18
CA MET A 25 8.09 -5.89 -7.32
C MET A 25 9.19 -5.11 -8.04
N ILE A 26 8.95 -3.85 -8.40
CA ILE A 26 9.99 -2.93 -8.85
C ILE A 26 10.93 -2.67 -7.67
N LYS A 27 12.23 -2.77 -7.91
CA LYS A 27 13.23 -2.62 -6.84
C LYS A 27 13.60 -1.16 -6.59
N ILE A 28 13.79 -0.85 -5.31
CA ILE A 28 14.50 0.35 -4.84
C ILE A 28 15.71 -0.18 -4.07
N GLY A 29 16.90 0.01 -4.63
CA GLY A 29 18.10 -0.63 -4.14
C GLY A 29 18.01 -2.17 -4.24
N LYS A 30 18.22 -2.87 -3.12
CA LYS A 30 18.25 -4.33 -3.07
C LYS A 30 16.87 -5.00 -3.00
N PHE A 31 15.83 -4.27 -2.55
CA PHE A 31 14.52 -4.82 -2.23
C PHE A 31 13.40 -4.21 -3.08
N PRO A 32 12.31 -4.97 -3.33
CA PRO A 32 11.14 -4.43 -4.03
C PRO A 32 10.39 -3.40 -3.17
N ILE A 33 9.63 -2.51 -3.83
CA ILE A 33 8.77 -1.51 -3.14
C ILE A 33 7.90 -2.15 -2.07
N LEU A 34 7.28 -3.28 -2.37
CA LEU A 34 6.46 -4.06 -1.43
C LEU A 34 7.20 -4.35 -0.11
N PHE A 35 8.46 -4.74 -0.19
CA PHE A 35 9.28 -5.05 1.00
C PHE A 35 9.48 -3.79 1.86
N HIS A 36 9.76 -2.65 1.24
CA HIS A 36 9.90 -1.37 1.94
C HIS A 36 8.59 -0.94 2.62
N ILE A 37 7.44 -1.13 1.94
CA ILE A 37 6.12 -0.87 2.54
C ILE A 37 5.92 -1.73 3.80
N MET A 38 6.21 -3.02 3.72
CA MET A 38 6.09 -3.93 4.87
C MET A 38 7.03 -3.52 6.01
N LYS A 39 8.25 -3.04 5.70
CA LYS A 39 9.19 -2.49 6.71
C LYS A 39 8.65 -1.22 7.39
N ILE A 40 7.94 -0.36 6.66
CA ILE A 40 7.27 0.81 7.26
C ILE A 40 6.26 0.33 8.32
N TYR A 41 5.40 -0.62 7.99
CA TYR A 41 4.43 -1.17 8.93
C TYR A 41 5.08 -1.88 10.12
N GLU A 42 6.11 -2.70 9.86
CA GLU A 42 6.85 -3.41 10.90
C GLU A 42 7.45 -2.47 11.94
N LYS A 43 8.04 -1.34 11.50
CA LYS A 43 8.59 -0.30 12.39
C LYS A 43 7.57 0.19 13.41
N HIS A 44 6.27 0.10 13.10
CA HIS A 44 5.16 0.47 13.95
C HIS A 44 4.46 -0.72 14.61
N GLY A 45 5.12 -1.90 14.64
CA GLY A 45 4.61 -3.10 15.32
C GLY A 45 3.59 -3.91 14.51
N ILE A 46 3.33 -3.58 13.25
CA ILE A 46 2.40 -4.31 12.39
C ILE A 46 3.16 -5.38 11.61
N ASN A 47 2.94 -6.64 11.96
CA ASN A 47 3.64 -7.81 11.41
C ASN A 47 2.70 -8.82 10.70
N GLU A 48 1.41 -8.51 10.64
CA GLU A 48 0.38 -9.34 10.02
C GLU A 48 -0.03 -8.73 8.69
N PHE A 49 0.28 -9.40 7.57
CA PHE A 49 0.07 -8.88 6.23
C PHE A 49 -0.86 -9.78 5.41
N ILE A 50 -1.80 -9.15 4.69
CA ILE A 50 -2.58 -9.80 3.63
C ILE A 50 -2.17 -9.18 2.30
N LEU A 51 -1.54 -9.95 1.43
CA LEU A 51 -1.14 -9.51 0.10
C LEU A 51 -2.23 -9.87 -0.90
N ALA A 52 -2.97 -8.87 -1.38
CA ALA A 52 -4.04 -9.02 -2.36
C ALA A 52 -3.44 -9.16 -3.77
N LEU A 53 -3.19 -10.38 -4.19
CA LEU A 53 -2.54 -10.71 -5.45
C LEU A 53 -3.51 -10.63 -6.64
N GLY A 54 -2.96 -10.41 -7.82
CA GLY A 54 -3.65 -10.43 -9.10
C GLY A 54 -2.66 -10.67 -10.23
N TYR A 55 -2.47 -9.67 -11.10
CA TYR A 55 -1.50 -9.76 -12.20
C TYR A 55 -0.11 -10.12 -11.68
N LYS A 56 0.47 -11.20 -12.27
CA LYS A 56 1.78 -11.74 -11.88
C LYS A 56 1.97 -11.95 -10.38
N GLY A 57 0.92 -12.32 -9.66
CA GLY A 57 0.98 -12.59 -8.22
C GLY A 57 1.96 -13.70 -7.83
N ASN A 58 2.27 -14.62 -8.75
CA ASN A 58 3.31 -15.64 -8.58
C ASN A 58 4.71 -15.02 -8.38
N VAL A 59 5.02 -13.90 -9.05
CA VAL A 59 6.31 -13.19 -8.88
C VAL A 59 6.45 -12.68 -7.45
N VAL A 60 5.37 -12.11 -6.89
CA VAL A 60 5.32 -11.66 -5.49
C VAL A 60 5.55 -12.85 -4.55
N ARG A 61 4.81 -13.94 -4.73
CA ARG A 61 4.93 -15.13 -3.89
C ARG A 61 6.32 -15.74 -3.95
N ASN A 62 6.90 -15.87 -5.16
CA ASN A 62 8.22 -16.45 -5.36
C ASN A 62 9.35 -15.63 -4.73
N PHE A 63 9.19 -14.31 -4.62
CA PHE A 63 10.16 -13.47 -3.91
C PHE A 63 10.29 -13.90 -2.44
N PHE A 64 9.18 -14.11 -1.76
CA PHE A 64 9.21 -14.55 -0.36
C PHE A 64 9.59 -16.04 -0.21
N ASN A 65 9.20 -16.92 -1.13
CA ASN A 65 9.54 -18.35 -1.10
C ASN A 65 11.06 -18.62 -1.16
N LYS A 66 11.81 -17.77 -1.85
CA LYS A 66 13.27 -17.91 -1.96
C LYS A 66 14.01 -17.60 -0.67
N GLU A 67 13.37 -17.01 0.32
CA GLU A 67 14.02 -16.49 1.52
C GLU A 67 13.25 -16.89 2.79
N ASN A 68 13.35 -18.18 3.20
CA ASN A 68 12.87 -18.65 4.52
C ASN A 68 11.39 -18.43 4.84
N LEU A 69 10.52 -18.82 3.92
CA LEU A 69 9.09 -18.81 4.13
C LEU A 69 8.63 -20.17 4.68
N ILE A 70 8.08 -20.19 5.91
CA ILE A 70 7.51 -21.39 6.54
C ILE A 70 6.01 -21.38 6.27
N LYS A 71 5.50 -22.43 5.63
CA LYS A 71 4.07 -22.62 5.41
C LYS A 71 3.39 -23.02 6.72
N LEU A 72 2.40 -22.25 7.15
CA LEU A 72 1.58 -22.56 8.33
C LEU A 72 0.28 -23.26 7.93
N ASN A 73 -0.33 -22.86 6.80
CA ASN A 73 -1.49 -23.52 6.17
C ASN A 73 -1.57 -23.16 4.67
N ASN A 74 -2.68 -23.47 3.99
CA ASN A 74 -2.81 -23.32 2.53
C ASN A 74 -2.53 -21.91 1.96
N SER A 75 -2.69 -20.84 2.75
CA SER A 75 -2.47 -19.45 2.29
C SER A 75 -1.73 -18.57 3.29
N TYR A 76 -1.39 -19.09 4.46
CA TYR A 76 -0.78 -18.36 5.56
C TYR A 76 0.64 -18.83 5.82
N TYR A 77 1.58 -17.93 5.86
CA TYR A 77 3.00 -18.20 5.91
C TYR A 77 3.70 -17.30 6.92
N LYS A 78 4.72 -17.84 7.59
CA LYS A 78 5.63 -17.09 8.44
C LYS A 78 6.92 -16.82 7.67
N TYR A 79 7.27 -15.56 7.50
CA TYR A 79 8.52 -15.12 6.90
C TYR A 79 9.51 -14.75 8.02
N ILE A 80 10.69 -15.35 8.03
CA ILE A 80 11.67 -15.20 9.12
C ILE A 80 12.78 -14.20 8.75
N GLY A 81 12.96 -13.89 7.45
CA GLY A 81 14.08 -13.07 6.99
C GLY A 81 15.42 -13.81 7.01
N LYS A 82 16.50 -13.09 6.78
CA LYS A 82 17.88 -13.64 6.82
C LYS A 82 18.41 -13.61 8.24
N LYS A 83 19.38 -14.52 8.58
CA LYS A 83 20.00 -14.59 9.92
C LYS A 83 20.53 -13.24 10.44
N LYS A 84 21.02 -12.36 9.55
CA LYS A 84 21.55 -11.03 9.91
C LYS A 84 20.48 -9.97 10.16
N GLU A 85 19.26 -10.16 9.63
CA GLU A 85 18.11 -9.27 9.82
C GLU A 85 16.86 -10.12 10.05
N PRO A 86 16.64 -10.63 11.28
CA PRO A 86 15.50 -11.48 11.55
C PRO A 86 14.20 -10.67 11.46
N LEU A 87 13.39 -10.98 10.45
CA LEU A 87 12.05 -10.43 10.25
C LEU A 87 11.05 -11.50 10.65
N LYS A 88 10.02 -11.11 11.40
CA LYS A 88 8.95 -12.03 11.80
C LYS A 88 7.62 -11.53 11.23
N TRP A 89 7.40 -11.74 9.95
CA TRP A 89 6.15 -11.38 9.29
C TRP A 89 5.24 -12.60 9.09
N ASN A 90 3.99 -12.45 9.41
CA ASN A 90 2.94 -13.38 9.04
C ASN A 90 2.28 -12.89 7.76
N ILE A 91 2.41 -13.65 6.69
CA ILE A 91 1.98 -13.23 5.35
C ILE A 91 0.89 -14.17 4.85
N GLN A 92 -0.26 -13.61 4.49
CA GLN A 92 -1.32 -14.30 3.80
C GLN A 92 -1.37 -13.87 2.34
N PHE A 93 -1.14 -14.81 1.43
CA PHE A 93 -1.27 -14.57 -0.01
C PHE A 93 -2.70 -14.88 -0.45
N CYS A 94 -3.40 -13.87 -0.99
CA CYS A 94 -4.78 -14.00 -1.43
C CYS A 94 -4.91 -13.57 -2.89
N PHE A 95 -5.31 -14.48 -3.76
CA PHE A 95 -5.63 -14.11 -5.14
C PHE A 95 -6.97 -13.39 -5.17
N SER A 96 -6.94 -12.10 -5.54
CA SER A 96 -8.10 -11.21 -5.55
C SER A 96 -8.66 -10.95 -6.97
N GLY A 97 -8.16 -11.66 -7.97
CA GLY A 97 -8.60 -11.58 -9.37
C GLY A 97 -7.74 -10.66 -10.23
N LEU A 98 -7.76 -10.90 -11.55
CA LEU A 98 -6.96 -10.12 -12.52
C LEU A 98 -7.60 -8.76 -12.82
N LYS A 99 -8.88 -8.76 -13.18
CA LYS A 99 -9.63 -7.55 -13.60
C LYS A 99 -10.42 -6.88 -12.47
N THR A 100 -10.21 -7.32 -11.23
CA THR A 100 -10.96 -6.81 -10.08
C THR A 100 -10.44 -5.43 -9.68
N MET A 101 -11.34 -4.46 -9.52
CA MET A 101 -11.06 -3.12 -9.05
C MET A 101 -10.77 -3.09 -7.55
N THR A 102 -10.29 -1.97 -7.04
CA THR A 102 -9.80 -1.79 -5.66
C THR A 102 -10.79 -2.27 -4.60
N GLY A 103 -12.02 -1.76 -4.62
CA GLY A 103 -13.07 -2.15 -3.65
C GLY A 103 -13.44 -3.63 -3.76
N GLY A 104 -13.57 -4.15 -4.99
CA GLY A 104 -13.85 -5.57 -5.21
C GLY A 104 -12.72 -6.50 -4.72
N ARG A 105 -11.45 -6.05 -4.78
CA ARG A 105 -10.34 -6.80 -4.18
C ARG A 105 -10.49 -6.86 -2.67
N LEU A 106 -10.82 -5.74 -2.06
CA LEU A 106 -11.03 -5.66 -0.61
C LEU A 106 -12.19 -6.56 -0.18
N LEU A 107 -13.32 -6.51 -0.88
CA LEU A 107 -14.50 -7.34 -0.59
C LEU A 107 -14.15 -8.85 -0.60
N ARG A 108 -13.33 -9.31 -1.53
CA ARG A 108 -12.85 -10.70 -1.58
C ARG A 108 -11.99 -11.11 -0.39
N LEU A 109 -11.48 -10.15 0.36
CA LEU A 109 -10.70 -10.38 1.58
C LEU A 109 -11.53 -10.36 2.86
N LYS A 110 -12.83 -10.02 2.80
CA LYS A 110 -13.75 -9.95 3.97
C LYS A 110 -13.58 -11.14 4.90
N LYS A 111 -13.52 -12.36 4.37
CA LYS A 111 -13.39 -13.60 5.18
C LYS A 111 -12.11 -13.68 6.02
N TYR A 112 -11.02 -13.03 5.61
CA TYR A 112 -9.73 -13.03 6.31
C TYR A 112 -9.61 -11.91 7.34
N LEU A 113 -10.54 -10.96 7.29
CA LEU A 113 -10.61 -9.77 8.14
C LEU A 113 -11.73 -9.82 9.18
N LYS A 114 -12.58 -10.87 9.16
CA LYS A 114 -13.75 -11.01 10.05
C LYS A 114 -13.47 -10.84 11.56
N LYS A 115 -12.25 -11.14 12.01
CA LYS A 115 -11.84 -11.03 13.42
C LYS A 115 -11.17 -9.69 13.76
N GLU A 116 -10.95 -8.83 12.77
CA GLU A 116 -10.34 -7.52 12.96
C GLU A 116 -11.44 -6.49 13.14
N GLU A 117 -11.46 -5.78 14.26
CA GLU A 117 -12.32 -4.61 14.42
C GLU A 117 -11.94 -3.50 13.41
N ASN A 118 -10.64 -3.25 13.33
CA ASN A 118 -10.04 -2.31 12.40
C ASN A 118 -8.89 -2.98 11.64
N PHE A 119 -8.68 -2.59 10.39
CA PHE A 119 -7.55 -3.05 9.58
C PHE A 119 -6.94 -1.91 8.75
N LEU A 120 -5.67 -2.07 8.43
CA LEU A 120 -4.93 -1.14 7.60
C LEU A 120 -5.01 -1.57 6.13
N LEU A 121 -5.05 -0.61 5.21
CA LEU A 121 -5.00 -0.85 3.77
C LEU A 121 -4.02 0.11 3.12
N THR A 122 -3.23 -0.36 2.16
CA THR A 122 -2.41 0.50 1.30
C THR A 122 -2.23 -0.08 -0.10
N TYR A 123 -1.76 0.77 -1.01
CA TYR A 123 -1.33 0.35 -2.34
C TYR A 123 0.06 -0.28 -2.28
N GLY A 124 0.34 -1.25 -3.15
CA GLY A 124 1.63 -1.96 -3.19
C GLY A 124 2.75 -1.23 -3.93
N ASP A 125 2.51 0.00 -4.38
CA ASP A 125 3.44 0.80 -5.19
C ASP A 125 3.67 2.23 -4.66
N GLY A 126 3.15 2.55 -3.46
CA GLY A 126 3.31 3.85 -2.82
C GLY A 126 4.15 3.79 -1.55
N LEU A 127 5.22 4.57 -1.48
CA LEU A 127 6.03 4.77 -0.28
C LEU A 127 5.79 6.18 0.26
N ALA A 128 5.64 6.29 1.58
CA ALA A 128 5.53 7.57 2.26
C ALA A 128 6.08 7.48 3.69
N ASN A 129 6.48 8.61 4.24
CA ASN A 129 6.90 8.72 5.63
C ASN A 129 5.66 9.00 6.51
N VAL A 130 4.77 8.00 6.63
CA VAL A 130 3.55 8.08 7.44
C VAL A 130 3.80 7.44 8.80
N ASP A 131 3.46 8.16 9.86
CA ASP A 131 3.42 7.61 11.21
C ASP A 131 2.13 6.80 11.39
N ILE A 132 2.26 5.49 11.24
CA ILE A 132 1.13 4.54 11.32
C ILE A 132 0.47 4.58 12.70
N ASN A 133 1.24 4.79 13.80
CA ASN A 133 0.68 4.86 15.14
C ASN A 133 -0.18 6.11 15.33
N LYS A 134 0.24 7.26 14.79
CA LYS A 134 -0.59 8.48 14.77
C LYS A 134 -1.84 8.29 13.95
N LEU A 135 -1.74 7.64 12.79
CA LEU A 135 -2.89 7.34 11.93
C LEU A 135 -3.91 6.46 12.66
N ILE A 136 -3.46 5.40 13.36
CA ILE A 136 -4.32 4.52 14.15
C ILE A 136 -5.01 5.30 15.28
N LYS A 137 -4.25 6.08 16.05
CA LYS A 137 -4.82 6.92 17.14
C LYS A 137 -5.86 7.90 16.62
N PHE A 138 -5.59 8.53 15.47
CA PHE A 138 -6.53 9.44 14.82
C PHE A 138 -7.82 8.73 14.41
N HIS A 139 -7.72 7.58 13.74
CA HIS A 139 -8.87 6.78 13.32
C HIS A 139 -9.77 6.40 14.50
N ILE A 140 -9.19 5.87 15.57
CA ILE A 140 -9.92 5.48 16.78
C ILE A 140 -10.64 6.70 17.38
N LYS A 141 -9.96 7.85 17.48
CA LYS A 141 -10.54 9.10 18.02
C LYS A 141 -11.72 9.60 17.19
N GLN A 142 -11.64 9.50 15.84
CA GLN A 142 -12.68 10.02 14.94
C GLN A 142 -13.92 9.12 14.87
N LYS A 143 -13.84 7.86 15.29
CA LYS A 143 -14.94 6.86 15.29
C LYS A 143 -15.64 6.71 13.94
N LYS A 144 -14.98 7.03 12.82
CA LYS A 144 -15.51 6.88 11.45
C LYS A 144 -15.20 5.51 10.90
N ILE A 145 -15.96 5.06 9.88
CA ILE A 145 -15.77 3.77 9.22
C ILE A 145 -14.43 3.72 8.47
N GLY A 146 -14.02 4.84 7.86
CA GLY A 146 -12.78 4.94 7.10
C GLY A 146 -11.98 6.19 7.43
N THR A 147 -10.66 6.06 7.40
CA THR A 147 -9.68 7.15 7.48
C THR A 147 -8.70 7.00 6.34
N VAL A 148 -8.41 8.08 5.64
CA VAL A 148 -7.43 8.14 4.56
C VAL A 148 -6.36 9.17 4.87
N THR A 149 -5.11 8.86 4.54
CA THR A 149 -4.04 9.85 4.57
C THR A 149 -4.19 10.78 3.37
N ALA A 150 -4.36 12.06 3.63
CA ALA A 150 -4.37 13.11 2.62
C ALA A 150 -3.00 13.78 2.54
N VAL A 151 -2.56 14.10 1.34
CA VAL A 151 -1.28 14.78 1.09
C VAL A 151 -1.45 15.91 0.09
N ILE A 152 -0.63 16.93 0.19
CA ILE A 152 -0.53 17.98 -0.83
C ILE A 152 0.65 17.59 -1.74
N PRO A 153 0.40 17.28 -3.03
CA PRO A 153 1.49 16.95 -3.94
C PRO A 153 2.36 18.18 -4.20
N SER A 154 3.66 17.97 -4.35
CA SER A 154 4.54 19.01 -4.90
C SER A 154 4.19 19.23 -6.38
N ALA A 155 4.07 20.50 -6.78
CA ALA A 155 3.86 20.84 -8.18
C ALA A 155 5.00 20.28 -9.05
N ARG A 156 4.66 19.70 -10.19
CA ARG A 156 5.66 19.18 -11.14
C ARG A 156 6.35 20.29 -11.94
N PHE A 157 5.67 21.42 -12.10
CA PHE A 157 6.09 22.55 -12.94
C PHE A 157 6.03 23.87 -12.15
N GLY A 158 6.74 24.87 -12.60
CA GLY A 158 6.56 26.24 -12.14
C GLY A 158 5.15 26.74 -12.47
N ALA A 159 4.56 27.49 -11.56
CA ALA A 159 3.27 28.16 -11.78
C ALA A 159 3.46 29.62 -12.11
N ILE A 160 2.68 30.11 -13.07
CA ILE A 160 2.64 31.52 -13.45
C ILE A 160 1.27 32.10 -13.14
N LYS A 161 1.22 33.31 -12.62
CA LYS A 161 0.01 34.11 -12.49
C LYS A 161 0.02 35.17 -13.56
N LEU A 162 -1.06 35.23 -14.34
CA LEU A 162 -1.23 36.21 -15.38
C LEU A 162 -2.09 37.38 -14.92
N ASN A 163 -1.78 38.58 -15.38
CA ASN A 163 -2.65 39.77 -15.36
C ASN A 163 -2.79 40.25 -16.82
N GLY A 164 -3.93 39.89 -17.44
CA GLY A 164 -4.07 39.97 -18.89
C GLY A 164 -3.03 39.08 -19.59
N TYR A 165 -2.22 39.63 -20.46
CA TYR A 165 -1.11 38.94 -21.15
C TYR A 165 0.22 39.01 -20.41
N ASN A 166 0.31 39.72 -19.28
CA ASN A 166 1.54 39.89 -18.52
C ASN A 166 1.68 38.87 -17.42
N VAL A 167 2.87 38.30 -17.24
CA VAL A 167 3.20 37.46 -16.09
C VAL A 167 3.36 38.34 -14.86
N SER A 168 2.43 38.25 -13.90
CA SER A 168 2.47 39.03 -12.67
C SER A 168 3.23 38.31 -11.53
N LYS A 169 3.35 36.98 -11.60
CA LYS A 169 4.10 36.18 -10.63
C LYS A 169 4.57 34.87 -11.26
N PHE A 170 5.80 34.51 -10.98
CA PHE A 170 6.34 33.17 -11.22
C PHE A 170 6.66 32.49 -9.87
N SER A 171 6.27 31.24 -9.72
CA SER A 171 6.54 30.44 -8.52
C SER A 171 7.07 29.08 -8.92
N GLU A 172 8.33 28.78 -8.62
CA GLU A 172 8.92 27.47 -8.91
C GLU A 172 8.31 26.44 -7.95
N LYS A 173 7.69 25.39 -8.50
CA LYS A 173 7.09 24.25 -7.79
C LYS A 173 6.30 24.65 -6.53
N PRO A 174 5.26 25.50 -6.65
CA PRO A 174 4.48 25.90 -5.48
C PRO A 174 3.81 24.69 -4.83
N GLN A 175 3.79 24.64 -3.50
CA GLN A 175 3.14 23.55 -2.76
C GLN A 175 1.60 23.57 -2.82
N SER A 176 0.98 24.60 -3.40
CA SER A 176 -0.43 24.92 -3.21
C SER A 176 -1.29 24.86 -4.48
N GLY A 177 -0.91 24.08 -5.50
CA GLY A 177 -1.61 24.14 -6.80
C GLY A 177 -2.86 23.24 -6.91
N GLU A 178 -2.87 22.05 -6.33
CA GLU A 178 -3.84 20.99 -6.69
C GLU A 178 -4.73 20.51 -5.54
N GLY A 179 -4.68 21.14 -4.35
CA GLY A 179 -5.46 20.71 -3.18
C GLY A 179 -4.97 19.37 -2.61
N TRP A 180 -5.80 18.78 -1.74
CA TRP A 180 -5.50 17.51 -1.10
C TRP A 180 -5.77 16.33 -2.03
N ILE A 181 -4.84 15.39 -2.10
CA ILE A 181 -5.02 14.15 -2.84
C ILE A 181 -4.90 12.93 -1.92
N ASN A 182 -5.39 11.78 -2.39
CA ASN A 182 -5.26 10.51 -1.73
C ASN A 182 -3.79 10.07 -1.67
N GLY A 183 -3.22 10.03 -0.46
CA GLY A 183 -1.84 9.59 -0.18
C GLY A 183 -1.70 8.10 0.08
N GLY A 184 -2.76 7.30 -0.07
CA GLY A 184 -2.76 5.90 0.36
C GLY A 184 -2.87 5.79 1.87
N PHE A 185 -2.43 4.68 2.46
CA PHE A 185 -2.45 4.42 3.90
C PHE A 185 -3.82 4.73 4.54
N PHE A 186 -4.68 3.76 4.45
CA PHE A 186 -6.04 3.81 4.97
C PHE A 186 -6.16 2.98 6.24
N ILE A 187 -7.16 3.32 7.07
CA ILE A 187 -7.68 2.44 8.10
C ILE A 187 -9.18 2.34 7.91
N PHE A 188 -9.70 1.12 8.00
CA PHE A 188 -11.12 0.85 7.94
C PHE A 188 -11.57 0.03 9.14
N LYS A 189 -12.77 0.33 9.63
CA LYS A 189 -13.51 -0.60 10.47
C LYS A 189 -14.03 -1.77 9.62
N ASN A 190 -14.26 -2.91 10.25
CA ASN A 190 -14.84 -4.07 9.57
C ASN A 190 -16.21 -3.78 8.96
N GLU A 191 -16.98 -2.86 9.56
CA GLU A 191 -18.26 -2.35 9.07
C GLU A 191 -18.23 -1.84 7.62
N ILE A 192 -17.04 -1.53 7.06
CA ILE A 192 -16.91 -1.14 5.64
C ILE A 192 -17.44 -2.20 4.67
N PHE A 193 -17.54 -3.44 5.11
CA PHE A 193 -18.03 -4.54 4.28
C PHE A 193 -19.56 -4.66 4.25
N ASP A 194 -20.27 -3.79 4.94
CA ASP A 194 -21.73 -3.74 4.97
C ASP A 194 -22.28 -2.70 3.98
N PHE A 195 -21.38 -2.03 3.25
CA PHE A 195 -21.63 -1.09 2.15
C PHE A 195 -21.08 -1.63 0.83
#